data_50a0c9afcdd18131f1ec1f4532dd2bc9
#
_entry.id   50a0c9afcdd18131f1ec1f4532dd2bc9
#
_cell.length_a   1.000
_cell.length_b   1.000
_cell.length_c   1.000
_cell.angle_alpha   90.00
_cell.angle_beta   90.00
_cell.angle_gamma   90.00
#
_symmetry.space_group_name_H-M   'P 1'
#
loop_
_entity.id
_entity.type
_entity.pdbx_description
1 polymer ?
#
loop_
_entity_poly.entity_id
_entity_poly.type
_entity_poly.pdbx_seq_one_letter_code
_entity_poly.pdbx_strand_id
1 'polypeptide(L)'
;MKKTVVVFLMLGGMALPGRSVAQTFAHGQSSAYEWPTDPAVRERLEAWQDLKFGMLIHWGLYSQLGIVESWSICSEEEDWIPRDSAVSYDAYKRAYWATIDAFKPERFDPSAWARAGKRAGMNYVVFTTKHHDGFALFDTRQSDFSIMHGAFKDDPRANAAKWVFDAFRREDYMVGAYFSKPDWHSPYYWWDRYATPSRRHNYSIEKNPWRWNQFKEFTFKQIEELMNGDYGRIDILWLDGGWVRPGRGASVDMPRIAAMARGYQPSILIVDRTVPGEFENYRTPERGIPAEREEDPWESCIPLGNDWGYVPTDVYKSPAEVIHILVEIVAKGGNLLLGIGPKPDGTLPEEVVARMEEIGKWLGANGEAIYNTRSLPVFRDADTWFTAAREGGKRYAIVCLDEGQPIPRQVSWKGNAPLPGGRLTCLQTGRTARWTRKGNVVTVTLPKGLPAGLPAVAFSWLPLEGRDQDR
;
A
#
# COMPACT_ATOMS: atom_id res chain seq x y z
N MET A 1 -1.61 58.49 27.23
CA MET A 1 -1.87 57.21 26.55
C MET A 1 -0.59 56.80 25.87
N LYS A 2 0.20 55.93 26.50
CA LYS A 2 1.45 55.41 25.91
C LYS A 2 1.15 54.06 25.26
N LYS A 3 1.39 53.92 23.96
CA LYS A 3 1.31 52.66 23.21
C LYS A 3 2.62 51.92 23.41
N THR A 4 2.56 50.77 24.05
CA THR A 4 3.69 49.84 24.17
C THR A 4 3.68 48.95 22.93
N VAL A 5 4.75 49.05 22.15
CA VAL A 5 5.02 48.14 21.00
C VAL A 5 5.77 46.94 21.56
N VAL A 6 5.18 45.76 21.45
CA VAL A 6 5.86 44.50 21.77
C VAL A 6 6.47 43.97 20.48
N VAL A 7 7.82 43.96 20.44
CA VAL A 7 8.60 43.34 19.35
C VAL A 7 8.76 41.87 19.68
N PHE A 8 8.17 41.00 18.89
CA PHE A 8 8.48 39.57 18.90
C PHE A 8 9.78 39.32 18.17
N LEU A 9 10.84 38.98 18.91
CA LEU A 9 12.05 38.39 18.35
C LEU A 9 11.74 36.93 17.89
N MET A 10 11.72 36.72 16.62
CA MET A 10 11.78 35.35 16.07
C MET A 10 13.20 34.80 16.23
N LEU A 11 13.39 33.92 17.19
CA LEU A 11 14.55 33.04 17.27
C LEU A 11 14.43 32.00 16.15
N GLY A 12 15.25 32.17 15.13
CA GLY A 12 15.46 31.19 14.07
C GLY A 12 16.08 29.92 14.66
N GLY A 13 15.27 28.89 14.89
CA GLY A 13 15.75 27.56 15.17
C GLY A 13 16.25 26.91 13.88
N MET A 14 17.56 26.67 13.82
CA MET A 14 18.15 25.77 12.80
C MET A 14 17.53 24.41 12.96
N ALA A 15 16.74 23.99 11.98
CA ALA A 15 16.24 22.64 11.87
C ALA A 15 17.42 21.71 11.50
N LEU A 16 17.76 20.80 12.40
CA LEU A 16 18.67 19.69 12.10
C LEU A 16 17.95 18.74 11.15
N PRO A 17 18.55 18.34 10.03
CA PRO A 17 17.99 17.34 9.13
C PRO A 17 18.09 15.96 9.77
N GLY A 18 17.02 15.18 9.66
CA GLY A 18 17.06 13.73 9.78
C GLY A 18 16.78 13.17 11.18
N ARG A 19 15.56 13.34 11.66
CA ARG A 19 14.92 12.33 12.51
C ARG A 19 13.64 11.90 11.80
N SER A 20 13.61 10.64 11.36
CA SER A 20 12.38 9.93 11.03
C SER A 20 11.42 10.11 12.23
N VAL A 21 10.42 10.95 12.04
CA VAL A 21 9.32 11.02 12.99
C VAL A 21 8.62 9.68 12.84
N ALA A 22 8.59 8.87 13.90
CA ALA A 22 7.77 7.67 13.94
C ALA A 22 6.34 8.08 13.58
N GLN A 23 5.91 7.77 12.37
CA GLN A 23 4.57 8.06 11.91
C GLN A 23 3.62 7.23 12.78
N THR A 24 2.72 7.88 13.47
CA THR A 24 1.61 7.20 14.14
C THR A 24 0.74 6.57 13.07
N PHE A 25 0.48 5.27 13.19
CA PHE A 25 -0.41 4.57 12.27
C PHE A 25 -1.78 5.25 12.23
N ALA A 26 -2.30 5.52 11.05
CA ALA A 26 -3.64 6.10 10.87
C ALA A 26 -4.72 5.15 11.42
N HIS A 27 -4.45 3.83 11.40
CA HIS A 27 -5.27 2.80 12.02
C HIS A 27 -4.41 1.88 12.86
N GLY A 28 -4.90 1.49 14.05
CA GLY A 28 -4.17 0.57 14.94
C GLY A 28 -3.91 -0.77 14.26
N GLN A 29 -2.71 -1.31 14.47
CA GLN A 29 -2.40 -2.69 14.09
C GLN A 29 -3.18 -3.68 14.96
N SER A 30 -3.42 -4.87 14.40
CA SER A 30 -3.89 -6.02 15.17
C SER A 30 -2.86 -6.43 16.21
N SER A 31 -3.32 -6.70 17.44
CA SER A 31 -2.45 -7.07 18.57
C SER A 31 -2.03 -8.54 18.55
N ALA A 32 -2.67 -9.37 17.72
CA ALA A 32 -2.41 -10.78 17.58
C ALA A 32 -2.46 -11.19 16.12
N TYR A 33 -1.62 -12.13 15.72
CA TYR A 33 -1.58 -12.69 14.37
C TYR A 33 -1.72 -14.21 14.43
N GLU A 34 -2.51 -14.76 13.51
CA GLU A 34 -2.70 -16.19 13.35
C GLU A 34 -2.22 -16.64 11.98
N TRP A 35 -1.20 -17.50 11.96
CA TRP A 35 -0.69 -18.08 10.72
C TRP A 35 -1.75 -18.94 10.04
N PRO A 36 -1.94 -18.84 8.70
CA PRO A 36 -2.84 -19.72 7.98
C PRO A 36 -2.49 -21.18 8.19
N THR A 37 -3.50 -22.01 8.47
CA THR A 37 -3.33 -23.46 8.61
C THR A 37 -3.39 -24.20 7.29
N ASP A 38 -4.09 -23.65 6.29
CA ASP A 38 -4.19 -24.22 4.94
C ASP A 38 -2.84 -24.12 4.21
N PRO A 39 -2.26 -25.24 3.75
CA PRO A 39 -0.96 -25.26 3.08
C PRO A 39 -0.93 -24.42 1.80
N ALA A 40 -2.02 -24.38 1.00
CA ALA A 40 -2.06 -23.62 -0.25
C ALA A 40 -2.08 -22.10 0.02
N VAL A 41 -2.78 -21.67 1.07
CA VAL A 41 -2.79 -20.27 1.51
C VAL A 41 -1.41 -19.89 2.07
N ARG A 42 -0.77 -20.78 2.83
CA ARG A 42 0.59 -20.56 3.37
C ARG A 42 1.62 -20.41 2.26
N GLU A 43 1.62 -21.31 1.28
CA GLU A 43 2.50 -21.23 0.11
C GLU A 43 2.30 -19.91 -0.67
N ARG A 44 1.03 -19.50 -0.85
CA ARG A 44 0.71 -18.22 -1.48
C ARG A 44 1.22 -17.02 -0.67
N LEU A 45 1.12 -17.08 0.66
CA LEU A 45 1.60 -16.05 1.56
C LEU A 45 3.13 -15.91 1.49
N GLU A 46 3.86 -17.02 1.45
CA GLU A 46 5.31 -17.01 1.26
C GLU A 46 5.70 -16.43 -0.11
N ALA A 47 5.01 -16.82 -1.17
CA ALA A 47 5.22 -16.27 -2.51
C ALA A 47 4.94 -14.75 -2.53
N TRP A 48 3.88 -14.28 -1.86
CA TRP A 48 3.59 -12.85 -1.73
C TRP A 48 4.69 -12.12 -0.94
N GLN A 49 5.21 -12.70 0.15
CA GLN A 49 6.33 -12.11 0.90
C GLN A 49 7.58 -11.90 0.05
N ASP A 50 7.80 -12.70 -0.98
CA ASP A 50 8.95 -12.58 -1.88
C ASP A 50 8.83 -11.41 -2.86
N LEU A 51 7.62 -10.93 -3.14
CA LEU A 51 7.34 -9.85 -4.11
C LEU A 51 7.76 -8.45 -3.63
N LYS A 52 7.76 -8.19 -2.35
CA LYS A 52 8.25 -7.01 -1.63
C LYS A 52 7.65 -5.65 -2.01
N PHE A 53 7.28 -5.42 -3.26
CA PHE A 53 6.82 -4.14 -3.76
C PHE A 53 5.58 -4.28 -4.64
N GLY A 54 4.51 -3.60 -4.27
CA GLY A 54 3.21 -3.62 -4.95
C GLY A 54 2.64 -2.24 -5.23
N MET A 55 1.58 -2.21 -6.05
CA MET A 55 0.82 -1.03 -6.43
C MET A 55 -0.59 -1.10 -5.84
N LEU A 56 -1.00 -0.10 -5.06
CA LEU A 56 -2.38 0.10 -4.64
C LEU A 56 -3.01 1.18 -5.50
N ILE A 57 -4.06 0.85 -6.22
CA ILE A 57 -4.71 1.78 -7.14
C ILE A 57 -6.02 2.26 -6.53
N HIS A 58 -6.09 3.56 -6.18
CA HIS A 58 -7.31 4.24 -5.76
C HIS A 58 -7.86 5.06 -6.92
N TRP A 59 -9.01 4.63 -7.43
CA TRP A 59 -9.67 5.28 -8.57
C TRP A 59 -11.19 5.18 -8.45
N GLY A 60 -11.91 6.24 -8.83
CA GLY A 60 -13.35 6.30 -8.71
C GLY A 60 -13.88 7.73 -8.86
N LEU A 61 -15.09 8.00 -8.37
CA LEU A 61 -15.76 9.29 -8.47
C LEU A 61 -14.96 10.42 -7.81
N TYR A 62 -14.25 10.13 -6.73
CA TYR A 62 -13.37 11.09 -6.06
C TYR A 62 -12.21 11.56 -6.95
N SER A 63 -11.73 10.73 -7.89
CA SER A 63 -10.75 11.17 -8.88
C SER A 63 -11.32 12.22 -9.84
N GLN A 64 -12.61 12.11 -10.21
CA GLN A 64 -13.31 13.09 -11.03
C GLN A 64 -13.47 14.44 -10.31
N LEU A 65 -13.63 14.39 -9.00
CA LEU A 65 -13.74 15.59 -8.16
C LEU A 65 -12.38 16.16 -7.77
N GLY A 66 -11.31 15.37 -7.91
CA GLY A 66 -9.94 15.76 -7.52
C GLY A 66 -9.79 16.02 -6.03
N ILE A 67 -10.38 15.17 -5.21
CA ILE A 67 -10.43 15.28 -3.74
C ILE A 67 -9.92 14.01 -3.08
N VAL A 68 -9.65 14.11 -1.78
CA VAL A 68 -9.42 12.93 -0.94
C VAL A 68 -10.54 11.91 -1.15
N GLU A 69 -10.24 10.65 -1.19
CA GLU A 69 -11.13 9.56 -1.62
C GLU A 69 -12.62 9.83 -1.25
N SER A 70 -13.43 8.85 -1.00
CA SER A 70 -14.85 9.04 -0.67
C SER A 70 -15.15 9.73 0.67
N TRP A 71 -14.13 10.05 1.47
CA TRP A 71 -14.30 10.59 2.83
C TRP A 71 -15.09 11.91 2.90
N SER A 72 -15.09 12.70 1.83
CA SER A 72 -15.84 13.96 1.78
C SER A 72 -17.36 13.79 1.97
N ILE A 73 -17.90 12.59 1.72
CA ILE A 73 -19.32 12.27 1.99
C ILE A 73 -19.54 11.66 3.36
N CYS A 74 -18.50 11.42 4.14
CA CYS A 74 -18.63 11.11 5.55
C CYS A 74 -19.11 12.35 6.33
N SER A 75 -19.58 12.15 7.53
CA SER A 75 -20.27 13.18 8.29
C SER A 75 -19.34 14.29 8.81
N GLU A 76 -19.95 15.26 9.49
CA GLU A 76 -19.24 16.34 10.20
C GLU A 76 -18.29 15.86 11.30
N GLU A 77 -18.45 14.62 11.80
CA GLU A 77 -17.50 14.01 12.73
C GLU A 77 -16.12 13.74 12.10
N GLU A 78 -16.04 13.73 10.76
CA GLU A 78 -14.78 13.64 10.01
C GLU A 78 -14.36 15.06 9.58
N ASP A 79 -14.07 15.92 10.55
CA ASP A 79 -13.82 17.37 10.38
C ASP A 79 -12.51 17.73 9.67
N TRP A 80 -11.63 16.77 9.48
CA TRP A 80 -10.36 16.92 8.76
C TRP A 80 -10.52 17.12 7.24
N ILE A 81 -11.74 16.91 6.70
CA ILE A 81 -12.01 17.06 5.26
C ILE A 81 -12.65 18.42 4.99
N PRO A 82 -11.99 19.33 4.25
CA PRO A 82 -12.58 20.61 3.89
C PRO A 82 -13.87 20.42 3.07
N ARG A 83 -14.94 21.10 3.51
CA ARG A 83 -16.21 21.18 2.78
C ARG A 83 -16.66 22.64 2.73
N ASP A 84 -17.33 23.01 1.62
CA ASP A 84 -17.98 24.32 1.53
C ASP A 84 -19.15 24.39 2.51
N SER A 85 -19.03 25.19 3.53
CA SER A 85 -20.06 25.40 4.55
C SER A 85 -21.35 26.04 4.02
N ALA A 86 -21.32 26.64 2.82
CA ALA A 86 -22.50 27.18 2.16
C ALA A 86 -23.39 26.09 1.55
N VAL A 87 -22.86 24.86 1.35
CA VAL A 87 -23.59 23.73 0.79
C VAL A 87 -24.01 22.79 1.92
N SER A 88 -25.32 22.51 2.03
CA SER A 88 -25.80 21.55 3.02
C SER A 88 -25.22 20.17 2.77
N TYR A 89 -24.97 19.42 3.86
CA TYR A 89 -24.37 18.10 3.79
C TYR A 89 -25.13 17.13 2.85
N ASP A 90 -26.46 17.13 2.92
CA ASP A 90 -27.28 16.30 2.04
C ASP A 90 -27.23 16.73 0.58
N ALA A 91 -27.12 18.02 0.31
CA ALA A 91 -26.92 18.51 -1.06
C ALA A 91 -25.55 18.08 -1.59
N TYR A 92 -24.51 18.15 -0.76
CA TYR A 92 -23.18 17.68 -1.10
C TYR A 92 -23.15 16.18 -1.42
N LYS A 93 -23.74 15.33 -0.58
CA LYS A 93 -23.83 13.89 -0.84
C LYS A 93 -24.52 13.59 -2.18
N ARG A 94 -25.65 14.24 -2.44
CA ARG A 94 -26.38 14.05 -3.71
C ARG A 94 -25.53 14.47 -4.91
N ALA A 95 -24.82 15.60 -4.81
CA ALA A 95 -23.92 16.07 -5.87
C ALA A 95 -22.75 15.10 -6.08
N TYR A 96 -22.17 14.59 -5.00
CA TYR A 96 -21.11 13.56 -5.08
C TYR A 96 -21.59 12.32 -5.83
N TRP A 97 -22.72 11.74 -5.44
CA TRP A 97 -23.26 10.54 -6.09
C TRP A 97 -23.67 10.78 -7.53
N ALA A 98 -24.17 11.98 -7.86
CA ALA A 98 -24.47 12.38 -9.25
C ALA A 98 -23.23 12.47 -10.15
N THR A 99 -22.01 12.45 -9.57
CA THR A 99 -20.75 12.43 -10.34
C THR A 99 -20.63 11.18 -11.24
N ILE A 100 -21.40 10.13 -10.98
CA ILE A 100 -21.50 8.95 -11.86
C ILE A 100 -21.89 9.35 -13.30
N ASP A 101 -22.70 10.39 -13.47
CA ASP A 101 -23.14 10.88 -14.77
C ASP A 101 -22.05 11.67 -15.53
N ALA A 102 -20.95 12.01 -14.83
CA ALA A 102 -19.80 12.73 -15.39
C ALA A 102 -18.53 11.86 -15.46
N PHE A 103 -18.49 10.72 -14.75
CA PHE A 103 -17.31 9.87 -14.71
C PHE A 103 -17.18 9.06 -16.00
N LYS A 104 -16.37 9.59 -16.93
CA LYS A 104 -16.17 9.01 -18.27
C LYS A 104 -14.67 8.95 -18.62
N PRO A 105 -13.94 7.93 -18.17
CA PRO A 105 -12.51 7.81 -18.37
C PRO A 105 -12.13 7.39 -19.79
N GLU A 106 -12.20 8.31 -20.75
CA GLU A 106 -12.03 8.04 -22.17
C GLU A 106 -10.62 7.52 -22.53
N ARG A 107 -9.61 7.85 -21.73
CA ARG A 107 -8.21 7.44 -21.92
C ARG A 107 -7.78 6.27 -21.04
N PHE A 108 -8.75 5.56 -20.47
CA PHE A 108 -8.48 4.39 -19.61
C PHE A 108 -7.72 3.31 -20.37
N ASP A 109 -6.46 3.10 -19.98
CA ASP A 109 -5.58 2.02 -20.47
C ASP A 109 -4.88 1.33 -19.29
N PRO A 110 -5.49 0.28 -18.72
CA PRO A 110 -4.89 -0.45 -17.60
C PRO A 110 -3.61 -1.19 -17.99
N SER A 111 -3.38 -1.47 -19.27
CA SER A 111 -2.10 -2.03 -19.72
C SER A 111 -0.96 -1.03 -19.60
N ALA A 112 -1.23 0.26 -19.79
CA ALA A 112 -0.24 1.32 -19.52
C ALA A 112 0.09 1.40 -18.02
N TRP A 113 -0.92 1.22 -17.13
CA TRP A 113 -0.69 1.17 -15.68
C TRP A 113 0.18 -0.02 -15.28
N ALA A 114 -0.15 -1.23 -15.78
CA ALA A 114 0.59 -2.44 -15.49
C ALA A 114 2.05 -2.34 -15.96
N ARG A 115 2.28 -1.85 -17.18
CA ARG A 115 3.64 -1.65 -17.70
C ARG A 115 4.41 -0.58 -16.91
N ALA A 116 3.77 0.49 -16.47
CA ALA A 116 4.42 1.52 -15.64
C ALA A 116 4.87 0.92 -14.30
N GLY A 117 4.00 0.18 -13.62
CA GLY A 117 4.33 -0.53 -12.39
C GLY A 117 5.43 -1.57 -12.58
N LYS A 118 5.41 -2.31 -13.69
CA LYS A 118 6.47 -3.31 -13.98
C LYS A 118 7.84 -2.64 -14.17
N ARG A 119 7.87 -1.53 -14.90
CA ARG A 119 9.12 -0.73 -15.03
C ARG A 119 9.58 -0.17 -13.70
N ALA A 120 8.66 0.14 -12.76
CA ALA A 120 8.99 0.56 -11.41
C ALA A 120 9.50 -0.58 -10.50
N GLY A 121 9.38 -1.86 -10.94
CA GLY A 121 9.76 -3.03 -10.15
C GLY A 121 8.62 -3.58 -9.27
N MET A 122 7.39 -3.17 -9.47
CA MET A 122 6.23 -3.67 -8.73
C MET A 122 5.81 -5.06 -9.25
N ASN A 123 5.46 -5.99 -8.34
CA ASN A 123 5.18 -7.38 -8.66
C ASN A 123 3.78 -7.85 -8.23
N TYR A 124 3.03 -7.04 -7.49
CA TYR A 124 1.63 -7.30 -7.18
C TYR A 124 0.83 -6.00 -7.23
N VAL A 125 -0.46 -6.13 -7.42
CA VAL A 125 -1.40 -5.00 -7.47
C VAL A 125 -2.58 -5.27 -6.56
N VAL A 126 -3.08 -4.22 -5.93
CA VAL A 126 -4.37 -4.22 -5.23
C VAL A 126 -5.19 -3.09 -5.83
N PHE A 127 -6.31 -3.42 -6.47
CA PHE A 127 -7.17 -2.46 -7.16
C PHE A 127 -8.45 -2.21 -6.38
N THR A 128 -8.82 -0.94 -6.16
CA THR A 128 -10.07 -0.56 -5.50
C THR A 128 -11.26 -0.90 -6.38
N THR A 129 -11.82 -2.09 -6.25
CA THR A 129 -13.03 -2.49 -6.97
C THR A 129 -14.26 -1.71 -6.52
N LYS A 130 -14.30 -1.34 -5.23
CA LYS A 130 -15.31 -0.47 -4.61
C LYS A 130 -14.71 0.18 -3.37
N HIS A 131 -14.73 1.52 -3.28
CA HIS A 131 -14.36 2.25 -2.07
C HIS A 131 -15.59 2.46 -1.15
N HIS A 132 -15.45 3.20 -0.05
CA HIS A 132 -16.52 3.38 0.96
C HIS A 132 -17.78 4.06 0.41
N ASP A 133 -17.66 4.87 -0.64
CA ASP A 133 -18.79 5.53 -1.31
C ASP A 133 -19.80 4.57 -1.96
N GLY A 134 -19.40 3.31 -2.12
CA GLY A 134 -20.24 2.28 -2.73
C GLY A 134 -20.18 2.23 -4.26
N PHE A 135 -19.40 3.13 -4.93
CA PHE A 135 -19.27 3.12 -6.38
C PHE A 135 -18.45 1.90 -6.83
N ALA A 136 -19.14 0.96 -7.51
CA ALA A 136 -18.50 -0.26 -8.00
C ALA A 136 -17.84 -0.03 -9.37
N LEU A 137 -16.55 -0.35 -9.47
CA LEU A 137 -15.77 -0.36 -10.73
C LEU A 137 -15.82 -1.72 -11.44
N PHE A 138 -16.82 -2.53 -11.10
CA PHE A 138 -17.05 -3.85 -11.68
C PHE A 138 -18.54 -4.05 -11.99
N ASP A 139 -18.84 -5.06 -12.78
CA ASP A 139 -20.21 -5.46 -13.11
C ASP A 139 -20.84 -6.14 -11.91
N THR A 140 -21.74 -5.45 -11.22
CA THR A 140 -22.49 -5.98 -10.08
C THR A 140 -23.98 -5.91 -10.33
N ARG A 141 -24.68 -6.98 -9.95
CA ARG A 141 -26.16 -7.06 -10.00
C ARG A 141 -26.81 -6.58 -8.70
N GLN A 142 -25.98 -6.18 -7.72
CA GLN A 142 -26.48 -5.83 -6.39
C GLN A 142 -26.79 -4.34 -6.26
N SER A 143 -26.26 -3.50 -7.16
CA SER A 143 -26.43 -2.05 -7.14
C SER A 143 -26.30 -1.45 -8.54
N ASP A 144 -27.17 -0.49 -8.86
CA ASP A 144 -27.02 0.33 -10.07
C ASP A 144 -25.96 1.44 -9.89
N PHE A 145 -25.39 1.60 -8.70
CA PHE A 145 -24.32 2.54 -8.43
C PHE A 145 -22.97 1.92 -8.81
N SER A 146 -22.78 1.77 -10.11
CA SER A 146 -21.58 1.18 -10.69
C SER A 146 -21.20 1.85 -12.01
N ILE A 147 -19.96 1.71 -12.40
CA ILE A 147 -19.43 2.21 -13.69
C ILE A 147 -20.21 1.63 -14.89
N MET A 148 -20.87 0.49 -14.74
CA MET A 148 -21.70 -0.15 -15.73
C MET A 148 -23.05 0.56 -15.96
N HIS A 149 -23.43 1.50 -15.08
CA HIS A 149 -24.68 2.25 -15.16
C HIS A 149 -24.47 3.76 -15.36
N GLY A 150 -23.22 4.25 -15.21
CA GLY A 150 -22.85 5.64 -15.35
C GLY A 150 -22.58 6.09 -16.80
N ALA A 151 -21.92 7.24 -16.93
CA ALA A 151 -21.58 7.85 -18.24
C ALA A 151 -20.65 6.99 -19.10
N PHE A 152 -19.95 6.03 -18.52
CA PHE A 152 -19.00 5.14 -19.21
C PHE A 152 -19.60 3.79 -19.62
N LYS A 153 -20.86 3.52 -19.34
CA LYS A 153 -21.54 2.22 -19.50
C LYS A 153 -21.46 1.60 -20.88
N ASP A 154 -21.42 2.42 -21.93
CA ASP A 154 -21.42 1.96 -23.33
C ASP A 154 -20.01 1.72 -23.88
N ASP A 155 -18.95 2.02 -23.11
CA ASP A 155 -17.57 1.69 -23.47
C ASP A 155 -17.32 0.19 -23.24
N PRO A 156 -16.68 -0.52 -24.17
CA PRO A 156 -16.36 -1.94 -23.98
C PRO A 156 -15.47 -2.21 -22.75
N ARG A 157 -14.81 -1.17 -22.23
CA ARG A 157 -13.98 -1.25 -21.02
C ARG A 157 -14.73 -0.88 -19.73
N ALA A 158 -16.05 -0.69 -19.79
CA ALA A 158 -16.84 -0.24 -18.63
C ALA A 158 -16.69 -1.14 -17.41
N ASN A 159 -16.55 -2.47 -17.59
CA ASN A 159 -16.16 -3.36 -16.48
C ASN A 159 -14.68 -3.19 -16.15
N ALA A 160 -14.34 -2.04 -15.51
CA ALA A 160 -12.96 -1.62 -15.30
C ALA A 160 -12.12 -2.64 -14.51
N ALA A 161 -12.70 -3.27 -13.47
CA ALA A 161 -11.98 -4.26 -12.68
C ALA A 161 -11.50 -5.44 -13.53
N LYS A 162 -12.33 -5.93 -14.48
CA LYS A 162 -11.94 -7.01 -15.38
C LYS A 162 -10.76 -6.61 -16.25
N TRP A 163 -10.79 -5.42 -16.83
CA TRP A 163 -9.70 -4.93 -17.68
C TRP A 163 -8.41 -4.69 -16.90
N VAL A 164 -8.51 -4.17 -15.67
CA VAL A 164 -7.35 -3.99 -14.78
C VAL A 164 -6.74 -5.36 -14.44
N PHE A 165 -7.54 -6.29 -13.94
CA PHE A 165 -7.02 -7.60 -13.54
C PHE A 165 -6.40 -8.36 -14.71
N ASP A 166 -7.03 -8.33 -15.89
CA ASP A 166 -6.49 -8.96 -17.09
C ASP A 166 -5.19 -8.30 -17.54
N ALA A 167 -5.07 -6.96 -17.48
CA ALA A 167 -3.86 -6.25 -17.87
C ALA A 167 -2.68 -6.56 -16.94
N PHE A 168 -2.90 -6.51 -15.63
CA PHE A 168 -1.85 -6.81 -14.67
C PHE A 168 -1.43 -8.29 -14.70
N ARG A 169 -2.37 -9.20 -14.92
CA ARG A 169 -2.08 -10.65 -15.05
C ARG A 169 -1.21 -10.95 -16.26
N ARG A 170 -1.38 -10.21 -17.38
CA ARG A 170 -0.52 -10.34 -18.58
C ARG A 170 0.93 -9.90 -18.33
N GLU A 171 1.17 -9.07 -17.33
CA GLU A 171 2.50 -8.61 -16.90
C GLU A 171 3.02 -9.40 -15.68
N ASP A 172 2.46 -10.61 -15.43
CA ASP A 172 2.85 -11.51 -14.35
C ASP A 172 2.78 -10.91 -12.94
N TYR A 173 1.73 -10.14 -12.66
CA TYR A 173 1.45 -9.67 -11.31
C TYR A 173 0.64 -10.67 -10.50
N MET A 174 0.88 -10.72 -9.18
CA MET A 174 -0.12 -11.21 -8.25
C MET A 174 -1.22 -10.17 -8.15
N VAL A 175 -2.49 -10.60 -8.32
CA VAL A 175 -3.64 -9.68 -8.46
C VAL A 175 -4.50 -9.70 -7.22
N GLY A 176 -4.75 -8.52 -6.66
CA GLY A 176 -5.59 -8.28 -5.49
C GLY A 176 -6.80 -7.40 -5.78
N ALA A 177 -7.93 -7.79 -5.23
CA ALA A 177 -9.14 -7.01 -5.21
C ALA A 177 -9.29 -6.33 -3.84
N TYR A 178 -9.13 -5.00 -3.79
CA TYR A 178 -9.58 -4.22 -2.66
C TYR A 178 -11.10 -4.12 -2.71
N PHE A 179 -11.74 -4.35 -1.59
CA PHE A 179 -13.17 -4.19 -1.43
C PHE A 179 -13.49 -3.55 -0.08
N SER A 180 -14.20 -2.44 -0.10
CA SER A 180 -14.69 -1.80 1.12
C SER A 180 -15.84 -2.61 1.73
N LYS A 181 -15.72 -3.04 2.98
CA LYS A 181 -16.82 -3.68 3.73
C LYS A 181 -17.97 -2.71 3.99
N PRO A 182 -17.74 -1.47 4.49
CA PRO A 182 -18.79 -0.45 4.51
C PRO A 182 -19.18 -0.02 3.10
N ASP A 183 -20.42 0.41 2.95
CA ASP A 183 -20.97 0.94 1.70
C ASP A 183 -21.93 2.08 2.03
N TRP A 184 -21.48 3.31 1.84
CA TRP A 184 -22.21 4.51 2.22
C TRP A 184 -23.35 4.86 1.28
N HIS A 185 -23.39 4.27 0.08
CA HIS A 185 -24.52 4.39 -0.84
C HIS A 185 -25.62 3.36 -0.54
N SER A 186 -25.27 2.22 0.03
CA SER A 186 -26.24 1.15 0.33
C SER A 186 -27.26 1.61 1.36
N PRO A 187 -28.59 1.53 1.05
CA PRO A 187 -29.64 1.85 2.00
C PRO A 187 -29.67 0.89 3.19
N TYR A 188 -28.97 -0.23 3.09
CA TYR A 188 -28.84 -1.20 4.18
C TYR A 188 -27.73 -0.86 5.15
N TYR A 189 -26.75 -0.02 4.76
CA TYR A 189 -25.67 0.47 5.62
C TYR A 189 -26.02 1.84 6.19
N TRP A 190 -26.31 2.83 5.35
CA TRP A 190 -26.87 4.13 5.73
C TRP A 190 -28.34 4.16 5.38
N TRP A 191 -29.16 4.13 6.41
CA TRP A 191 -30.60 4.25 6.24
C TRP A 191 -30.98 5.71 6.06
N ASP A 192 -31.62 6.05 4.95
CA ASP A 192 -32.05 7.40 4.58
C ASP A 192 -33.00 8.08 5.57
N ARG A 193 -33.63 7.27 6.45
CA ARG A 193 -34.49 7.75 7.53
C ARG A 193 -33.70 8.54 8.61
N TYR A 194 -32.41 8.31 8.76
CA TYR A 194 -31.57 8.86 9.80
C TYR A 194 -30.40 9.65 9.20
N ALA A 195 -29.92 10.66 9.97
CA ALA A 195 -28.67 11.33 9.63
C ALA A 195 -27.49 10.35 9.60
N THR A 196 -26.44 10.68 8.89
CA THR A 196 -25.20 9.91 8.77
C THR A 196 -24.08 10.55 9.60
N PRO A 197 -24.06 10.40 10.94
CA PRO A 197 -23.17 11.14 11.82
C PRO A 197 -21.71 10.68 11.76
N SER A 198 -21.46 9.46 11.25
CA SER A 198 -20.09 8.92 11.19
C SER A 198 -19.95 7.91 10.05
N ARG A 199 -18.73 7.40 9.85
CA ARG A 199 -18.39 6.32 8.91
C ARG A 199 -19.15 5.01 9.15
N ARG A 200 -19.84 4.90 10.27
CA ARG A 200 -20.56 3.67 10.69
C ARG A 200 -22.00 3.67 10.17
N HIS A 201 -22.65 2.52 10.32
CA HIS A 201 -24.10 2.42 10.11
C HIS A 201 -24.83 3.39 11.04
N ASN A 202 -25.93 3.97 10.56
CA ASN A 202 -26.64 5.05 11.24
C ASN A 202 -27.92 4.60 11.96
N TYR A 203 -28.05 3.31 12.27
CA TYR A 203 -29.17 2.72 12.98
C TYR A 203 -28.74 1.63 13.96
N SER A 204 -29.61 1.25 14.90
CA SER A 204 -29.36 0.10 15.79
C SER A 204 -29.58 -1.22 15.04
N ILE A 205 -28.52 -2.00 14.88
CA ILE A 205 -28.56 -3.35 14.28
C ILE A 205 -29.43 -4.28 15.13
N GLU A 206 -29.31 -4.18 16.47
CA GLU A 206 -30.11 -5.01 17.41
C GLU A 206 -31.61 -4.82 17.22
N LYS A 207 -32.07 -3.57 17.01
CA LYS A 207 -33.46 -3.24 16.77
C LYS A 207 -33.91 -3.54 15.33
N ASN A 208 -32.98 -3.60 14.39
CA ASN A 208 -33.28 -3.78 12.96
C ASN A 208 -32.38 -4.87 12.33
N PRO A 209 -32.34 -6.09 12.89
CA PRO A 209 -31.44 -7.15 12.43
C PRO A 209 -31.69 -7.56 10.99
N TRP A 210 -32.93 -7.46 10.51
CA TRP A 210 -33.29 -7.77 9.14
C TRP A 210 -32.52 -6.88 8.13
N ARG A 211 -32.37 -5.60 8.44
CA ARG A 211 -31.67 -4.65 7.56
C ARG A 211 -30.20 -4.98 7.47
N TRP A 212 -29.58 -5.30 8.61
CA TRP A 212 -28.18 -5.72 8.62
C TRP A 212 -27.96 -7.07 7.92
N ASN A 213 -28.93 -7.98 7.99
CA ASN A 213 -28.89 -9.22 7.23
C ASN A 213 -28.95 -8.96 5.72
N GLN A 214 -29.76 -8.00 5.26
CA GLN A 214 -29.75 -7.58 3.86
C GLN A 214 -28.38 -6.99 3.45
N PHE A 215 -27.75 -6.19 4.34
CA PHE A 215 -26.42 -5.68 4.09
C PHE A 215 -25.37 -6.79 3.99
N LYS A 216 -25.43 -7.80 4.84
CA LYS A 216 -24.55 -8.98 4.76
C LYS A 216 -24.71 -9.71 3.44
N GLU A 217 -25.94 -9.98 3.00
CA GLU A 217 -26.21 -10.64 1.72
C GLU A 217 -25.75 -9.78 0.53
N PHE A 218 -25.98 -8.49 0.56
CA PHE A 218 -25.51 -7.54 -0.43
C PHE A 218 -23.97 -7.59 -0.56
N THR A 219 -23.26 -7.49 0.57
CA THR A 219 -21.79 -7.55 0.61
C THR A 219 -21.27 -8.90 0.15
N PHE A 220 -21.87 -10.00 0.63
CA PHE A 220 -21.49 -11.35 0.24
C PHE A 220 -21.60 -11.55 -1.27
N LYS A 221 -22.74 -11.18 -1.88
CA LYS A 221 -22.97 -11.35 -3.31
C LYS A 221 -22.04 -10.51 -4.17
N GLN A 222 -21.75 -9.28 -3.77
CA GLN A 222 -20.75 -8.46 -4.50
C GLN A 222 -19.35 -9.08 -4.46
N ILE A 223 -18.94 -9.63 -3.33
CA ILE A 223 -17.65 -10.33 -3.23
C ILE A 223 -17.69 -11.64 -4.04
N GLU A 224 -18.78 -12.38 -4.01
CA GLU A 224 -18.97 -13.60 -4.81
C GLU A 224 -18.85 -13.31 -6.32
N GLU A 225 -19.48 -12.23 -6.80
CA GLU A 225 -19.35 -11.77 -8.19
C GLU A 225 -17.89 -11.52 -8.60
N LEU A 226 -17.05 -11.02 -7.70
CA LEU A 226 -15.63 -10.83 -7.96
C LEU A 226 -14.82 -12.14 -7.91
N MET A 227 -15.24 -13.11 -7.08
CA MET A 227 -14.45 -14.33 -6.79
C MET A 227 -14.83 -15.54 -7.67
N ASN A 228 -16.02 -15.52 -8.29
CA ASN A 228 -16.62 -16.66 -9.00
C ASN A 228 -15.88 -17.16 -10.25
N GLY A 229 -14.80 -16.49 -10.65
CA GLY A 229 -13.98 -16.84 -11.81
C GLY A 229 -14.19 -15.93 -13.03
N ASP A 230 -15.26 -15.14 -13.09
CA ASP A 230 -15.51 -14.21 -14.21
C ASP A 230 -14.40 -13.16 -14.38
N TYR A 231 -13.73 -12.82 -13.29
CA TYR A 231 -12.57 -11.92 -13.24
C TYR A 231 -11.23 -12.66 -13.32
N GLY A 232 -11.23 -13.98 -13.57
CA GLY A 232 -10.04 -14.83 -13.57
C GLY A 232 -9.50 -15.07 -12.15
N ARG A 233 -8.20 -15.41 -12.05
CA ARG A 233 -7.58 -15.66 -10.74
C ARG A 233 -7.38 -14.36 -9.98
N ILE A 234 -7.92 -14.32 -8.78
CA ILE A 234 -7.67 -13.28 -7.76
C ILE A 234 -6.84 -13.91 -6.65
N ASP A 235 -5.68 -13.35 -6.38
CA ASP A 235 -4.72 -13.88 -5.39
C ASP A 235 -4.93 -13.29 -4.00
N ILE A 236 -5.49 -12.08 -3.90
CA ILE A 236 -5.67 -11.33 -2.65
C ILE A 236 -7.08 -10.72 -2.62
N LEU A 237 -7.86 -11.03 -1.59
CA LEU A 237 -9.08 -10.31 -1.23
C LEU A 237 -8.75 -9.36 -0.08
N TRP A 238 -8.61 -8.08 -0.40
CA TRP A 238 -8.18 -7.04 0.52
C TRP A 238 -9.39 -6.24 1.03
N LEU A 239 -9.85 -6.55 2.24
CA LEU A 239 -11.08 -6.03 2.82
C LEU A 239 -10.79 -4.84 3.73
N ASP A 240 -11.24 -3.66 3.32
CA ASP A 240 -11.11 -2.45 4.10
C ASP A 240 -12.33 -2.15 4.97
N GLY A 241 -12.18 -1.19 5.88
CA GLY A 241 -13.22 -0.81 6.82
C GLY A 241 -13.21 -1.66 8.10
N GLY A 242 -12.09 -1.69 8.80
CA GLY A 242 -11.86 -2.45 10.04
C GLY A 242 -12.83 -2.12 11.19
N TRP A 243 -13.65 -1.06 11.05
CA TRP A 243 -14.73 -0.77 12.00
C TRP A 243 -15.98 -1.63 11.77
N VAL A 244 -16.10 -2.30 10.62
CA VAL A 244 -17.14 -3.32 10.34
C VAL A 244 -16.57 -4.67 10.80
N ARG A 245 -16.84 -5.02 12.08
CA ARG A 245 -16.30 -6.21 12.75
C ARG A 245 -17.16 -6.65 13.92
N PRO A 246 -17.09 -7.93 14.35
CA PRO A 246 -17.89 -8.48 15.46
C PRO A 246 -17.78 -7.68 16.75
N GLY A 247 -16.58 -7.33 17.19
CA GLY A 247 -16.33 -6.59 18.43
C GLY A 247 -16.93 -5.18 18.50
N ARG A 248 -17.56 -4.71 17.41
CA ARG A 248 -18.32 -3.45 17.33
C ARG A 248 -19.80 -3.65 16.98
N GLY A 249 -20.29 -4.87 17.06
CA GLY A 249 -21.68 -5.21 16.75
C GLY A 249 -22.04 -5.18 15.26
N ALA A 250 -21.05 -5.08 14.38
CA ALA A 250 -21.24 -5.00 12.92
C ALA A 250 -20.32 -6.03 12.25
N SER A 251 -20.85 -7.15 11.80
CA SER A 251 -20.11 -8.21 11.11
C SER A 251 -20.72 -8.52 9.75
N VAL A 252 -19.89 -8.77 8.76
CA VAL A 252 -20.30 -9.19 7.39
C VAL A 252 -20.15 -10.69 7.17
N ASP A 253 -20.11 -11.50 8.24
CA ASP A 253 -20.00 -12.97 8.17
C ASP A 253 -18.74 -13.45 7.43
N MET A 254 -17.57 -13.06 7.96
CA MET A 254 -16.29 -13.41 7.37
C MET A 254 -16.06 -14.90 7.15
N PRO A 255 -16.47 -15.82 8.04
CA PRO A 255 -16.36 -17.26 7.79
C PRO A 255 -17.06 -17.69 6.50
N ARG A 256 -18.27 -17.20 6.24
CA ARG A 256 -19.01 -17.50 5.02
C ARG A 256 -18.36 -16.91 3.77
N ILE A 257 -17.88 -15.66 3.85
CA ILE A 257 -17.17 -14.99 2.76
C ILE A 257 -15.87 -15.74 2.44
N ALA A 258 -15.09 -16.10 3.47
CA ALA A 258 -13.84 -16.82 3.29
C ALA A 258 -14.04 -18.21 2.69
N ALA A 259 -15.03 -18.96 3.19
CA ALA A 259 -15.37 -20.29 2.63
C ALA A 259 -15.77 -20.20 1.14
N MET A 260 -16.57 -19.22 0.78
CA MET A 260 -16.97 -18.97 -0.62
C MET A 260 -15.76 -18.58 -1.46
N ALA A 261 -14.97 -17.61 -1.03
CA ALA A 261 -13.81 -17.13 -1.77
C ALA A 261 -12.77 -18.25 -1.99
N ARG A 262 -12.46 -19.06 -0.97
CA ARG A 262 -11.58 -20.23 -1.08
C ARG A 262 -12.19 -21.37 -1.88
N GLY A 263 -13.50 -21.47 -1.96
CA GLY A 263 -14.17 -22.42 -2.84
C GLY A 263 -13.91 -22.15 -4.32
N TYR A 264 -13.85 -20.90 -4.73
CA TYR A 264 -13.52 -20.48 -6.09
C TYR A 264 -12.01 -20.29 -6.31
N GLN A 265 -11.29 -19.79 -5.33
CA GLN A 265 -9.88 -19.40 -5.36
C GLN A 265 -9.13 -20.05 -4.18
N PRO A 266 -8.75 -21.34 -4.25
CA PRO A 266 -8.30 -22.13 -3.09
C PRO A 266 -7.11 -21.54 -2.32
N SER A 267 -6.18 -20.85 -2.99
CA SER A 267 -5.00 -20.27 -2.37
C SER A 267 -5.11 -18.76 -2.06
N ILE A 268 -6.34 -18.18 -2.14
CA ILE A 268 -6.52 -16.75 -1.97
C ILE A 268 -6.09 -16.27 -0.58
N LEU A 269 -5.31 -15.19 -0.54
CA LEU A 269 -5.01 -14.46 0.68
C LEU A 269 -6.21 -13.58 1.04
N ILE A 270 -6.73 -13.72 2.25
CA ILE A 270 -7.81 -12.89 2.76
C ILE A 270 -7.21 -11.94 3.78
N VAL A 271 -7.47 -10.65 3.60
CA VAL A 271 -6.92 -9.57 4.42
C VAL A 271 -8.08 -8.76 4.99
N ASP A 272 -8.64 -9.22 6.10
CA ASP A 272 -9.63 -8.46 6.88
C ASP A 272 -8.89 -7.44 7.77
N ARG A 273 -8.56 -6.29 7.16
CA ARG A 273 -7.67 -5.27 7.73
C ARG A 273 -8.03 -4.89 9.15
N THR A 274 -7.03 -4.92 10.03
CA THR A 274 -7.13 -4.52 11.45
C THR A 274 -8.18 -5.31 12.26
N VAL A 275 -8.59 -6.47 11.77
CA VAL A 275 -9.45 -7.42 12.48
C VAL A 275 -8.66 -8.67 12.75
N PRO A 276 -8.11 -8.84 13.98
CA PRO A 276 -7.24 -9.97 14.28
C PRO A 276 -7.99 -11.30 14.16
N GLY A 277 -7.28 -12.33 13.68
CA GLY A 277 -7.79 -13.69 13.53
C GLY A 277 -7.42 -14.32 12.18
N GLU A 278 -7.99 -15.49 11.91
CA GLU A 278 -7.67 -16.33 10.75
C GLU A 278 -7.88 -15.70 9.36
N PHE A 279 -8.63 -14.58 9.29
CA PHE A 279 -8.91 -13.87 8.04
C PHE A 279 -8.03 -12.63 7.82
N GLU A 280 -7.07 -12.37 8.69
CA GLU A 280 -6.03 -11.37 8.49
C GLU A 280 -4.71 -12.08 8.11
N ASN A 281 -4.61 -12.62 6.87
CA ASN A 281 -3.46 -13.43 6.46
C ASN A 281 -2.14 -12.66 6.43
N TYR A 282 -2.17 -11.33 6.49
CA TYR A 282 -1.05 -10.46 6.83
C TYR A 282 -1.56 -9.14 7.42
N ARG A 283 -0.77 -8.54 8.30
CA ARG A 283 -1.10 -7.26 8.92
C ARG A 283 -0.87 -6.10 7.96
N THR A 284 -1.65 -5.03 8.11
CA THR A 284 -1.63 -3.89 7.19
C THR A 284 -1.51 -2.55 7.91
N PRO A 285 -0.37 -2.22 8.52
CA PRO A 285 -0.15 -0.85 9.00
C PRO A 285 -0.31 0.15 7.87
N GLU A 286 -1.04 1.24 8.16
CA GLU A 286 -1.33 2.28 7.18
C GLU A 286 -0.49 3.52 7.46
N ARG A 287 0.18 4.04 6.42
CA ARG A 287 1.02 5.25 6.47
C ARG A 287 2.13 5.21 7.52
N GLY A 288 2.48 4.02 8.00
CA GLY A 288 3.47 3.85 9.05
C GLY A 288 4.28 2.57 8.89
N ILE A 289 5.44 2.55 9.51
CA ILE A 289 6.37 1.42 9.53
C ILE A 289 6.57 1.01 10.98
N PRO A 290 6.46 -0.27 11.36
CA PRO A 290 6.78 -0.74 12.70
C PRO A 290 8.16 -0.25 13.17
N ALA A 291 8.28 0.09 14.45
CA ALA A 291 9.57 0.56 15.00
C ALA A 291 10.65 -0.52 14.90
N GLU A 292 10.27 -1.76 15.20
CA GLU A 292 11.13 -2.95 15.18
C GLU A 292 10.81 -3.84 13.97
N ARG A 293 11.63 -4.84 13.74
CA ARG A 293 11.33 -5.89 12.77
C ARG A 293 10.15 -6.73 13.27
N GLU A 294 9.34 -7.18 12.32
CA GLU A 294 8.22 -8.09 12.59
C GLU A 294 8.51 -9.47 12.01
N GLU A 295 8.15 -10.51 12.76
CA GLU A 295 8.29 -11.91 12.30
C GLU A 295 7.05 -12.37 11.54
N ASP A 296 5.90 -11.80 11.87
CA ASP A 296 4.64 -12.07 11.19
C ASP A 296 4.60 -11.35 9.85
N PRO A 297 3.91 -11.90 8.83
CA PRO A 297 3.73 -11.24 7.54
C PRO A 297 3.00 -9.91 7.68
N TRP A 298 3.51 -8.87 7.04
CA TRP A 298 2.89 -7.55 7.05
C TRP A 298 3.20 -6.73 5.79
N GLU A 299 2.34 -5.78 5.52
CA GLU A 299 2.39 -4.87 4.39
C GLU A 299 2.14 -3.44 4.88
N SER A 300 3.05 -2.52 4.60
CA SER A 300 2.75 -1.11 4.80
C SER A 300 2.14 -0.53 3.53
N CYS A 301 0.90 -0.06 3.61
CA CYS A 301 0.30 0.71 2.54
C CYS A 301 0.57 2.20 2.77
N ILE A 302 1.24 2.82 1.79
CA ILE A 302 1.68 4.22 1.85
C ILE A 302 1.35 4.89 0.52
N PRO A 303 0.66 6.04 0.48
CA PRO A 303 0.43 6.76 -0.76
C PRO A 303 1.74 7.39 -1.29
N LEU A 304 1.89 7.44 -2.60
CA LEU A 304 3.00 8.17 -3.23
C LEU A 304 2.87 9.68 -2.96
N GLY A 305 1.65 10.20 -3.00
CA GLY A 305 1.31 11.57 -2.59
C GLY A 305 0.93 11.68 -1.11
N ASN A 306 0.16 12.71 -0.80
CA ASN A 306 -0.51 12.87 0.50
C ASN A 306 -1.84 12.12 0.55
N ASP A 307 -2.51 11.99 -0.61
CA ASP A 307 -3.80 11.33 -0.76
C ASP A 307 -3.66 9.98 -1.48
N TRP A 308 -4.65 9.09 -1.31
CA TRP A 308 -4.63 7.79 -1.98
C TRP A 308 -5.09 7.90 -3.44
N GLY A 309 -6.12 8.70 -3.69
CA GLY A 309 -6.65 9.01 -5.01
C GLY A 309 -5.91 10.18 -5.67
N TYR A 310 -6.35 10.55 -6.86
CA TYR A 310 -5.80 11.70 -7.58
C TYR A 310 -6.35 13.02 -7.02
N VAL A 311 -5.44 13.87 -6.56
CA VAL A 311 -5.71 15.27 -6.19
C VAL A 311 -4.79 16.17 -7.02
N PRO A 312 -5.32 17.18 -7.77
CA PRO A 312 -4.51 17.99 -8.68
C PRO A 312 -3.36 18.76 -8.03
N THR A 313 -3.48 19.07 -6.74
CA THR A 313 -2.50 19.84 -5.95
C THR A 313 -1.66 18.97 -5.03
N ASP A 314 -1.71 17.65 -5.21
CA ASP A 314 -0.97 16.73 -4.35
C ASP A 314 0.55 16.89 -4.52
N VAL A 315 1.29 16.57 -3.47
CA VAL A 315 2.74 16.59 -3.45
C VAL A 315 3.27 15.17 -3.31
N TYR A 316 3.95 14.73 -4.35
CA TYR A 316 4.48 13.37 -4.39
C TYR A 316 5.85 13.25 -3.74
N LYS A 317 6.06 12.16 -3.01
CA LYS A 317 7.36 11.77 -2.45
C LYS A 317 8.43 11.69 -3.54
N SER A 318 9.66 12.02 -3.20
CA SER A 318 10.79 11.82 -4.12
C SER A 318 11.06 10.33 -4.35
N PRO A 319 11.68 9.94 -5.47
CA PRO A 319 12.13 8.57 -5.68
C PRO A 319 13.07 8.08 -4.57
N ALA A 320 13.93 8.96 -4.04
CA ALA A 320 14.81 8.63 -2.92
C ALA A 320 14.02 8.31 -1.65
N GLU A 321 13.03 9.12 -1.31
CA GLU A 321 12.16 8.88 -0.16
C GLU A 321 11.43 7.54 -0.27
N VAL A 322 10.87 7.21 -1.45
CA VAL A 322 10.19 5.92 -1.66
C VAL A 322 11.15 4.74 -1.55
N ILE A 323 12.37 4.86 -2.09
CA ILE A 323 13.41 3.82 -1.99
C ILE A 323 13.83 3.61 -0.54
N HIS A 324 14.02 4.67 0.25
CA HIS A 324 14.34 4.56 1.67
C HIS A 324 13.22 3.87 2.46
N ILE A 325 11.97 4.23 2.21
CA ILE A 325 10.77 3.57 2.77
C ILE A 325 10.76 2.08 2.42
N LEU A 326 10.97 1.73 1.15
CA LEU A 326 10.99 0.34 0.68
C LEU A 326 12.12 -0.46 1.36
N VAL A 327 13.32 0.10 1.43
CA VAL A 327 14.49 -0.53 2.08
C VAL A 327 14.22 -0.78 3.55
N GLU A 328 13.67 0.19 4.27
CA GLU A 328 13.32 0.05 5.69
C GLU A 328 12.28 -1.04 5.91
N ILE A 329 11.18 -1.02 5.14
CA ILE A 329 10.10 -2.00 5.23
C ILE A 329 10.63 -3.42 4.99
N VAL A 330 11.41 -3.61 3.92
CA VAL A 330 11.94 -4.93 3.55
C VAL A 330 12.95 -5.45 4.58
N ALA A 331 13.82 -4.58 5.10
CA ALA A 331 14.76 -4.96 6.15
C ALA A 331 14.05 -5.35 7.46
N LYS A 332 12.87 -4.79 7.73
CA LYS A 332 12.01 -5.15 8.87
C LYS A 332 11.07 -6.34 8.61
N GLY A 333 11.13 -6.94 7.42
CA GLY A 333 10.39 -8.17 7.06
C GLY A 333 9.08 -7.95 6.31
N GLY A 334 8.71 -6.71 5.98
CA GLY A 334 7.46 -6.37 5.33
C GLY A 334 7.51 -6.26 3.81
N ASN A 335 6.34 -5.93 3.24
CA ASN A 335 6.15 -5.52 1.86
C ASN A 335 5.65 -4.07 1.82
N LEU A 336 6.05 -3.31 0.81
CA LEU A 336 5.50 -1.97 0.52
C LEU A 336 4.40 -2.08 -0.53
N LEU A 337 3.21 -1.57 -0.21
CA LEU A 337 2.12 -1.34 -1.14
C LEU A 337 1.98 0.16 -1.38
N LEU A 338 2.50 0.65 -2.52
CA LEU A 338 2.55 2.07 -2.85
C LEU A 338 1.25 2.53 -3.51
N GLY A 339 0.58 3.52 -2.91
CA GLY A 339 -0.66 4.09 -3.40
C GLY A 339 -0.45 4.99 -4.62
N ILE A 340 -1.21 4.72 -5.68
CA ILE A 340 -1.21 5.46 -6.94
C ILE A 340 -2.65 5.85 -7.28
N GLY A 341 -2.89 7.14 -7.52
CA GLY A 341 -4.17 7.69 -7.94
C GLY A 341 -4.20 8.04 -9.43
N PRO A 342 -4.85 7.26 -10.30
CA PRO A 342 -5.08 7.64 -11.68
C PRO A 342 -5.98 8.89 -11.79
N LYS A 343 -5.74 9.70 -12.83
CA LYS A 343 -6.58 10.85 -13.17
C LYS A 343 -7.99 10.43 -13.59
N PRO A 344 -8.96 11.35 -13.59
CA PRO A 344 -10.34 11.03 -13.97
C PRO A 344 -10.47 10.53 -15.42
N ASP A 345 -9.56 10.93 -16.32
CA ASP A 345 -9.54 10.45 -17.70
C ASP A 345 -8.99 9.02 -17.85
N GLY A 346 -8.49 8.41 -16.76
CA GLY A 346 -7.93 7.07 -16.73
C GLY A 346 -6.43 7.02 -17.00
N THR A 347 -5.73 8.14 -17.11
CA THR A 347 -4.25 8.16 -17.24
C THR A 347 -3.57 8.30 -15.88
N LEU A 348 -2.33 7.82 -15.77
CA LEU A 348 -1.48 8.16 -14.62
C LEU A 348 -0.95 9.59 -14.76
N PRO A 349 -0.79 10.35 -13.65
CA PRO A 349 -0.08 11.63 -13.69
C PRO A 349 1.35 11.44 -14.24
N GLU A 350 1.81 12.34 -15.09
CA GLU A 350 3.15 12.25 -15.72
C GLU A 350 4.27 12.24 -14.67
N GLU A 351 4.11 13.05 -13.63
CA GLU A 351 5.06 13.13 -12.50
C GLU A 351 5.14 11.80 -11.73
N VAL A 352 4.02 11.11 -11.54
CA VAL A 352 3.97 9.78 -10.93
C VAL A 352 4.74 8.78 -11.78
N VAL A 353 4.52 8.76 -13.10
CA VAL A 353 5.22 7.87 -14.03
C VAL A 353 6.73 8.12 -14.00
N ALA A 354 7.16 9.39 -14.00
CA ALA A 354 8.58 9.75 -13.93
C ALA A 354 9.23 9.22 -12.64
N ARG A 355 8.57 9.37 -11.47
CA ARG A 355 9.08 8.82 -10.19
C ARG A 355 9.17 7.29 -10.22
N MET A 356 8.15 6.63 -10.76
CA MET A 356 8.13 5.17 -10.92
C MET A 356 9.30 4.69 -11.77
N GLU A 357 9.64 5.39 -12.85
CA GLU A 357 10.78 5.05 -13.71
C GLU A 357 12.13 5.21 -12.99
N GLU A 358 12.29 6.23 -12.16
CA GLU A 358 13.49 6.43 -11.36
C GLU A 358 13.66 5.36 -10.28
N ILE A 359 12.58 4.99 -9.59
CA ILE A 359 12.57 3.88 -8.62
C ILE A 359 12.98 2.58 -9.34
N GLY A 360 12.42 2.33 -10.51
CA GLY A 360 12.72 1.14 -11.30
C GLY A 360 14.17 1.06 -11.78
N LYS A 361 14.79 2.19 -12.13
CA LYS A 361 16.22 2.24 -12.47
C LYS A 361 17.10 1.80 -11.29
N TRP A 362 16.77 2.24 -10.08
CA TRP A 362 17.50 1.81 -8.89
C TRP A 362 17.29 0.33 -8.59
N LEU A 363 16.05 -0.15 -8.65
CA LEU A 363 15.70 -1.56 -8.42
C LEU A 363 16.29 -2.49 -9.48
N GLY A 364 16.41 -2.04 -10.73
CA GLY A 364 17.06 -2.80 -11.80
C GLY A 364 18.51 -3.18 -11.49
N ALA A 365 19.21 -2.35 -10.73
CA ALA A 365 20.59 -2.61 -10.31
C ALA A 365 20.68 -3.28 -8.92
N ASN A 366 19.78 -2.93 -8.00
CA ASN A 366 19.90 -3.27 -6.58
C ASN A 366 18.77 -4.22 -6.09
N GLY A 367 17.83 -4.60 -6.96
CA GLY A 367 16.65 -5.39 -6.59
C GLY A 367 16.95 -6.76 -5.99
N GLU A 368 18.14 -7.31 -6.23
CA GLU A 368 18.61 -8.54 -5.59
C GLU A 368 18.64 -8.43 -4.05
N ALA A 369 18.89 -7.22 -3.51
CA ALA A 369 18.89 -6.96 -2.07
C ALA A 369 17.47 -6.74 -1.50
N ILE A 370 16.44 -6.68 -2.36
CA ILE A 370 15.05 -6.40 -2.03
C ILE A 370 14.19 -7.66 -2.18
N TYR A 371 14.09 -8.19 -3.41
CA TYR A 371 13.19 -9.30 -3.73
C TYR A 371 13.72 -10.63 -3.22
N ASN A 372 12.80 -11.54 -2.86
CA ASN A 372 13.16 -12.87 -2.34
C ASN A 372 14.08 -12.81 -1.11
N THR A 373 13.92 -11.78 -0.28
CA THR A 373 14.74 -11.59 0.92
C THR A 373 13.93 -11.75 2.20
N ARG A 374 14.64 -11.95 3.31
CA ARG A 374 14.10 -11.98 4.67
C ARG A 374 14.89 -11.04 5.57
N SER A 375 14.27 -10.60 6.64
CA SER A 375 14.88 -9.78 7.69
C SER A 375 15.97 -10.56 8.42
N LEU A 376 16.97 -9.85 8.93
CA LEU A 376 18.01 -10.40 9.82
C LEU A 376 17.75 -9.96 11.27
N PRO A 377 18.22 -10.71 12.30
CA PRO A 377 18.15 -10.27 13.70
C PRO A 377 18.75 -8.88 13.91
N VAL A 378 19.92 -8.62 13.31
CA VAL A 378 20.51 -7.28 13.21
C VAL A 378 20.13 -6.71 11.86
N PHE A 379 19.00 -6.02 11.78
CA PHE A 379 18.42 -5.51 10.55
C PHE A 379 18.85 -4.08 10.19
N ARG A 380 19.49 -3.35 11.13
CA ARG A 380 19.90 -1.97 10.95
C ARG A 380 21.15 -1.58 11.75
N ASP A 381 21.97 -0.69 11.19
CA ASP A 381 22.96 0.15 11.90
C ASP A 381 22.98 1.54 11.26
N ALA A 382 22.53 2.56 11.97
CA ALA A 382 22.34 3.93 11.45
C ALA A 382 21.53 3.94 10.14
N ASP A 383 22.11 4.37 9.02
CA ASP A 383 21.47 4.45 7.71
C ASP A 383 21.74 3.22 6.84
N THR A 384 22.30 2.17 7.44
CA THR A 384 22.55 0.89 6.78
C THR A 384 21.52 -0.15 7.22
N TRP A 385 20.85 -0.74 6.25
CA TRP A 385 19.85 -1.77 6.42
C TRP A 385 20.36 -3.11 5.91
N PHE A 386 19.93 -4.20 6.54
CA PHE A 386 20.41 -5.53 6.21
C PHE A 386 19.27 -6.47 5.87
N THR A 387 19.48 -7.26 4.79
CA THR A 387 18.61 -8.34 4.38
C THR A 387 19.42 -9.58 4.05
N ALA A 388 18.77 -10.74 3.99
CA ALA A 388 19.35 -11.97 3.50
C ALA A 388 18.47 -12.57 2.40
N ALA A 389 19.08 -13.17 1.40
CA ALA A 389 18.35 -13.97 0.44
C ALA A 389 17.61 -15.09 1.17
N ARG A 390 16.37 -15.37 0.74
CA ARG A 390 15.57 -16.49 1.28
C ARG A 390 16.32 -17.81 1.21
N GLU A 391 17.09 -18.01 0.12
CA GLU A 391 17.88 -19.21 -0.13
C GLU A 391 19.34 -18.88 -0.39
N GLY A 392 20.24 -19.85 -0.18
CA GLY A 392 21.67 -19.70 -0.49
C GLY A 392 22.47 -18.81 0.44
N GLY A 393 21.88 -18.32 1.54
CA GLY A 393 22.56 -17.63 2.63
C GLY A 393 23.23 -16.28 2.26
N LYS A 394 23.03 -15.74 1.06
CA LYS A 394 23.59 -14.46 0.62
C LYS A 394 23.03 -13.32 1.47
N ARG A 395 23.90 -12.42 1.93
CA ARG A 395 23.54 -11.25 2.76
C ARG A 395 23.75 -9.96 2.00
N TYR A 396 22.99 -8.95 2.40
CA TYR A 396 23.01 -7.62 1.79
C TYR A 396 23.15 -6.54 2.86
N ALA A 397 23.87 -5.48 2.52
CA ALA A 397 23.89 -4.21 3.25
C ALA A 397 23.45 -3.11 2.28
N ILE A 398 22.44 -2.36 2.62
CA ILE A 398 21.86 -1.28 1.83
C ILE A 398 22.06 0.00 2.61
N VAL A 399 22.94 0.86 2.12
CA VAL A 399 23.28 2.15 2.75
C VAL A 399 22.45 3.22 2.09
N CYS A 400 21.48 3.78 2.79
CA CYS A 400 20.72 4.94 2.35
C CYS A 400 21.62 6.18 2.35
N LEU A 401 21.53 6.99 1.31
CA LEU A 401 22.33 8.21 1.12
C LEU A 401 21.41 9.44 1.22
N ASP A 402 21.95 10.52 1.79
CA ASP A 402 21.20 11.77 1.90
C ASP A 402 20.91 12.37 0.51
N GLU A 403 19.64 12.66 0.26
CA GLU A 403 19.21 13.26 -1.00
C GLU A 403 19.86 14.63 -1.19
N GLY A 404 20.35 14.90 -2.40
CA GLY A 404 21.00 16.17 -2.74
C GLY A 404 22.44 16.34 -2.22
N GLN A 405 22.96 15.36 -1.47
CA GLN A 405 24.34 15.39 -1.01
C GLN A 405 25.28 14.63 -1.97
N PRO A 406 26.57 15.03 -2.01
CA PRO A 406 27.58 14.28 -2.77
C PRO A 406 27.75 12.87 -2.22
N ILE A 407 27.90 11.89 -3.11
CA ILE A 407 28.17 10.51 -2.71
C ILE A 407 29.49 10.46 -1.92
N PRO A 408 29.51 9.91 -0.68
CA PRO A 408 30.71 9.85 0.15
C PRO A 408 31.75 8.92 -0.46
N ARG A 409 33.00 9.13 -0.15
CA ARG A 409 34.11 8.23 -0.59
C ARG A 409 34.02 6.86 0.09
N GLN A 410 33.53 6.83 1.31
CA GLN A 410 33.43 5.64 2.15
C GLN A 410 32.13 5.64 2.92
N VAL A 411 31.63 4.44 3.17
CA VAL A 411 30.52 4.17 4.09
C VAL A 411 30.95 3.16 5.14
N SER A 412 30.30 3.17 6.29
CA SER A 412 30.66 2.26 7.39
C SER A 412 29.41 1.81 8.14
N TRP A 413 29.45 0.56 8.63
CA TRP A 413 28.42 0.01 9.49
C TRP A 413 28.99 -0.97 10.52
N LYS A 414 28.20 -1.30 11.53
CA LYS A 414 28.52 -2.29 12.57
C LYS A 414 27.74 -3.58 12.36
N GLY A 415 28.33 -4.69 12.75
CA GLY A 415 27.70 -6.00 12.57
C GLY A 415 27.65 -6.46 11.11
N ASN A 416 27.00 -7.57 10.87
CA ASN A 416 26.76 -8.15 9.53
C ASN A 416 27.95 -7.98 8.56
N ALA A 417 29.11 -8.45 8.97
CA ALA A 417 30.34 -8.28 8.20
C ALA A 417 30.59 -9.47 7.27
N PRO A 418 31.18 -9.22 6.07
CA PRO A 418 31.81 -10.30 5.32
C PRO A 418 32.93 -10.92 6.14
N LEU A 419 33.26 -12.16 5.85
CA LEU A 419 34.41 -12.82 6.50
C LEU A 419 35.72 -12.22 6.02
N PRO A 420 36.80 -12.30 6.83
CA PRO A 420 38.12 -11.85 6.41
C PRO A 420 38.51 -12.48 5.07
N GLY A 421 38.89 -11.62 4.09
CA GLY A 421 39.17 -12.05 2.72
C GLY A 421 37.94 -12.33 1.83
N GLY A 422 36.74 -12.26 2.38
CA GLY A 422 35.52 -12.44 1.61
C GLY A 422 35.27 -11.33 0.58
N ARG A 423 34.62 -11.69 -0.51
CA ARG A 423 34.27 -10.76 -1.58
C ARG A 423 33.04 -9.95 -1.21
N LEU A 424 33.13 -8.63 -1.24
CA LEU A 424 32.00 -7.71 -1.14
C LEU A 424 31.72 -7.12 -2.51
N THR A 425 30.54 -7.33 -3.05
CA THR A 425 30.14 -6.83 -4.38
C THR A 425 29.20 -5.65 -4.23
N CYS A 426 29.51 -4.52 -4.87
CA CYS A 426 28.59 -3.39 -5.01
C CYS A 426 27.58 -3.73 -6.12
N LEU A 427 26.29 -3.86 -5.81
CA LEU A 427 25.26 -4.26 -6.77
C LEU A 427 25.09 -3.22 -7.88
N GLN A 428 25.13 -1.94 -7.56
CA GLN A 428 24.99 -0.85 -8.52
C GLN A 428 26.00 -0.93 -9.70
N THR A 429 27.18 -1.50 -9.46
CA THR A 429 28.25 -1.56 -10.49
C THR A 429 28.63 -2.99 -10.87
N GLY A 430 28.17 -3.99 -10.15
CA GLY A 430 28.60 -5.39 -10.28
C GLY A 430 30.08 -5.63 -9.88
N ARG A 431 30.78 -4.63 -9.38
CA ARG A 431 32.23 -4.68 -9.08
C ARG A 431 32.48 -5.02 -7.62
N THR A 432 33.63 -5.68 -7.37
CA THR A 432 34.12 -5.89 -6.00
C THR A 432 34.51 -4.56 -5.37
N ALA A 433 33.94 -4.25 -4.21
CA ALA A 433 34.29 -3.11 -3.40
C ALA A 433 35.47 -3.42 -2.45
N ARG A 434 36.35 -2.46 -2.23
CA ARG A 434 37.41 -2.58 -1.20
C ARG A 434 36.79 -2.31 0.16
N TRP A 435 37.07 -3.17 1.10
CA TRP A 435 36.58 -3.04 2.45
C TRP A 435 37.59 -3.46 3.50
N THR A 436 37.45 -2.95 4.70
CA THR A 436 38.24 -3.33 5.89
C THR A 436 37.32 -3.54 7.07
N ARG A 437 37.77 -4.32 8.03
CA ARG A 437 37.06 -4.53 9.31
C ARG A 437 38.00 -4.21 10.47
N LYS A 438 37.55 -3.34 11.38
CA LYS A 438 38.23 -3.07 12.63
C LYS A 438 37.26 -3.31 13.80
N GLY A 439 37.52 -4.38 14.54
CA GLY A 439 36.54 -4.85 15.54
C GLY A 439 35.21 -5.23 14.88
N ASN A 440 34.13 -4.56 15.25
CA ASN A 440 32.79 -4.78 14.72
C ASN A 440 32.41 -3.78 13.58
N VAL A 441 33.32 -2.86 13.19
CA VAL A 441 33.05 -1.85 12.17
C VAL A 441 33.59 -2.31 10.84
N VAL A 442 32.72 -2.37 9.83
CA VAL A 442 33.03 -2.56 8.40
C VAL A 442 33.12 -1.18 7.75
N THR A 443 34.22 -0.90 7.04
CA THR A 443 34.37 0.32 6.24
C THR A 443 34.58 -0.08 4.79
N VAL A 444 33.76 0.48 3.90
CA VAL A 444 33.76 0.18 2.46
C VAL A 444 34.13 1.42 1.68
N THR A 445 35.12 1.31 0.81
CA THR A 445 35.46 2.35 -0.17
C THR A 445 34.51 2.19 -1.38
N LEU A 446 33.70 3.21 -1.64
CA LEU A 446 32.75 3.19 -2.76
C LEU A 446 33.50 3.15 -4.11
N PRO A 447 33.02 2.32 -5.06
CA PRO A 447 33.64 2.26 -6.39
C PRO A 447 33.41 3.57 -7.14
N LYS A 448 34.36 3.93 -8.01
CA LYS A 448 34.21 5.09 -8.92
C LYS A 448 33.12 4.83 -9.96
N GLY A 449 32.44 5.87 -10.39
CA GLY A 449 31.44 5.81 -11.46
C GLY A 449 30.03 5.48 -10.98
N LEU A 450 29.74 5.66 -9.70
CA LEU A 450 28.37 5.66 -9.21
C LEU A 450 27.61 6.85 -9.79
N PRO A 451 26.32 6.68 -10.18
CA PRO A 451 25.49 7.79 -10.66
C PRO A 451 25.35 8.88 -9.58
N ALA A 452 25.39 10.15 -10.01
CA ALA A 452 25.05 11.25 -9.10
C ALA A 452 23.60 11.15 -8.62
N GLY A 453 23.32 11.56 -7.38
CA GLY A 453 21.98 11.52 -6.82
C GLY A 453 21.46 10.11 -6.51
N LEU A 454 22.36 9.11 -6.41
CA LEU A 454 21.96 7.75 -6.05
C LEU A 454 21.34 7.72 -4.65
N PRO A 455 20.12 7.22 -4.47
CA PRO A 455 19.43 7.25 -3.17
C PRO A 455 19.99 6.26 -2.15
N ALA A 456 20.51 5.13 -2.62
CA ALA A 456 21.11 4.11 -1.76
C ALA A 456 22.11 3.25 -2.54
N VAL A 457 23.10 2.69 -1.85
CA VAL A 457 24.10 1.76 -2.41
C VAL A 457 23.94 0.41 -1.72
N ALA A 458 23.72 -0.64 -2.50
CA ALA A 458 23.60 -1.99 -1.96
C ALA A 458 24.87 -2.82 -2.23
N PHE A 459 25.22 -3.63 -1.25
CA PHE A 459 26.34 -4.57 -1.29
C PHE A 459 25.85 -5.98 -1.00
N SER A 460 26.49 -6.97 -1.62
CA SER A 460 26.22 -8.38 -1.34
C SER A 460 27.49 -9.15 -1.02
N TRP A 461 27.35 -10.18 -0.18
CA TRP A 461 28.40 -11.16 0.12
C TRP A 461 27.78 -12.52 0.48
N LEU A 462 28.58 -13.56 0.36
CA LEU A 462 28.24 -14.89 0.86
C LEU A 462 28.85 -15.07 2.26
N PRO A 463 28.08 -15.52 3.28
CA PRO A 463 28.66 -16.07 4.49
C PRO A 463 29.43 -17.35 4.16
N LEU A 464 30.42 -17.75 4.95
CA LEU A 464 31.03 -19.07 4.78
C LEU A 464 29.99 -20.14 5.12
N GLU A 465 29.98 -21.22 4.31
CA GLU A 465 29.26 -22.43 4.66
C GLU A 465 29.71 -22.95 6.02
N GLY A 466 28.78 -23.15 6.95
CA GLY A 466 28.95 -23.98 8.13
C GLY A 466 29.30 -23.32 9.45
N ARG A 467 29.14 -22.00 9.66
CA ARG A 467 29.16 -21.42 11.02
C ARG A 467 28.00 -20.43 11.20
N ASP A 468 26.98 -20.91 11.90
CA ASP A 468 26.00 -20.04 12.54
C ASP A 468 26.74 -19.06 13.48
N GLN A 469 26.73 -17.76 13.10
CA GLN A 469 27.28 -16.68 13.93
C GLN A 469 26.17 -15.90 14.64
N ASP A 470 25.05 -16.54 14.93
CA ASP A 470 23.99 -16.01 15.78
C ASP A 470 24.18 -16.51 17.23
N ARG A 471 25.26 -16.05 17.88
CA ARG A 471 25.44 -16.07 19.33
C ARG A 471 25.87 -14.71 19.82
#